data_8a98d5164929e1afc3cc36fa5a33c6d6
#
_entry.id   8a98d5164929e1afc3cc36fa5a33c6d6
#
_cell.length_a   1.000
_cell.length_b   1.000
_cell.length_c   1.000
_cell.angle_alpha   90.00
_cell.angle_beta   90.00
_cell.angle_gamma   90.00
#
_symmetry.space_group_name_H-M   'P 1'
#
loop_
_entity.id
_entity.type
_entity.pdbx_description
1 polymer ?
#
loop_
_entity_poly.entity_id
_entity_poly.type
_entity_poly.pdbx_seq_one_letter_code
_entity_poly.pdbx_strand_id
1 'polypeptide(L)'
;LSGIAIKELLEAGVHFGHQTKRWNPKMKPFIFGQRNGIYIIDLGKTAKLFGDAEAFVGQVAADGGTVLFVGTKRQAQDAVAEEAQRCGMHFVNQRWLGGLLTNFSTIQRSLTRLRELEAMQTDGRYETLSKKEVAGVEKEKKKIQKNLDGIRLMAKLPDAVFVIDTKKEQIAVDEARKLKIPVIGIVDTNSDPEQVDYVIPGNDDALRSIRLFTSRIADAIVAGRSMRESARAETAADFEGDKGARSAARRPARPDAPAPAATPASA
;
A
#
# COMPACT_ATOMS: atom_id res chain seq x y z
N LEU A 1 -2.79 -0.73 17.72
CA LEU A 1 -3.56 -1.79 17.06
C LEU A 1 -3.58 -3.00 17.97
N SER A 2 -4.76 -3.56 18.26
CA SER A 2 -4.86 -4.83 18.99
C SER A 2 -4.34 -5.94 18.09
N GLY A 3 -3.34 -6.70 18.56
CA GLY A 3 -2.76 -7.80 17.79
C GLY A 3 -3.82 -8.82 17.33
N ILE A 4 -3.56 -9.49 16.23
CA ILE A 4 -4.47 -10.49 15.68
C ILE A 4 -4.65 -11.66 16.65
N ALA A 5 -5.90 -12.06 16.90
CA ALA A 5 -6.18 -13.16 17.81
C ALA A 5 -5.86 -14.52 17.15
N ILE A 6 -5.24 -15.44 17.90
CA ILE A 6 -4.93 -16.80 17.42
C ILE A 6 -6.19 -17.53 16.93
N LYS A 7 -7.34 -17.27 17.58
CA LYS A 7 -8.64 -17.84 17.19
C LYS A 7 -9.04 -17.40 15.77
N GLU A 8 -8.85 -16.13 15.44
CA GLU A 8 -9.15 -15.55 14.12
C GLU A 8 -8.26 -16.18 13.03
N LEU A 9 -6.95 -16.35 13.31
CA LEU A 9 -6.02 -17.04 12.44
C LEU A 9 -6.42 -18.52 12.20
N LEU A 10 -6.88 -19.19 13.25
CA LEU A 10 -7.32 -20.60 13.17
C LEU A 10 -8.58 -20.74 12.31
N GLU A 11 -9.58 -19.87 12.51
CA GLU A 11 -10.85 -19.85 11.76
C GLU A 11 -10.64 -19.51 10.28
N ALA A 12 -9.65 -18.64 9.98
CA ALA A 12 -9.26 -18.34 8.61
C ALA A 12 -8.46 -19.46 7.93
N GLY A 13 -8.01 -20.46 8.67
CA GLY A 13 -7.22 -21.58 8.14
C GLY A 13 -5.78 -21.22 7.80
N VAL A 14 -5.21 -20.22 8.48
CA VAL A 14 -3.83 -19.75 8.30
C VAL A 14 -2.80 -20.83 8.63
N HIS A 15 -3.13 -21.73 9.55
CA HIS A 15 -2.23 -22.79 10.04
C HIS A 15 -1.96 -23.93 9.04
N PHE A 16 -2.73 -24.03 7.97
CA PHE A 16 -2.51 -25.06 6.96
C PHE A 16 -1.38 -24.63 6.03
N GLY A 17 -0.31 -25.40 5.97
CA GLY A 17 0.73 -25.28 4.98
C GLY A 17 0.56 -26.24 3.81
N HIS A 18 1.59 -26.40 3.03
CA HIS A 18 1.65 -27.31 1.89
C HIS A 18 1.98 -28.75 2.29
N GLN A 19 1.84 -29.67 1.32
CA GLN A 19 2.23 -31.06 1.47
C GLN A 19 3.71 -31.19 1.87
N THR A 20 4.02 -32.16 2.72
CA THR A 20 5.39 -32.40 3.24
C THR A 20 6.44 -32.62 2.15
N LYS A 21 6.03 -33.11 0.98
CA LYS A 21 6.93 -33.32 -0.17
C LYS A 21 7.40 -32.01 -0.84
N ARG A 22 6.70 -30.89 -0.60
CA ARG A 22 6.94 -29.60 -1.28
C ARG A 22 7.54 -28.52 -0.36
N TRP A 23 7.90 -28.87 0.87
CA TRP A 23 8.34 -27.90 1.83
C TRP A 23 9.75 -27.36 1.58
N ASN A 24 10.04 -26.19 2.13
CA ASN A 24 11.38 -25.64 2.17
C ASN A 24 11.97 -25.88 3.56
N PRO A 25 13.17 -26.49 3.69
CA PRO A 25 13.82 -26.73 5.00
C PRO A 25 14.02 -25.46 5.84
N LYS A 26 14.20 -24.30 5.23
CA LYS A 26 14.34 -23.02 5.92
C LYS A 26 13.06 -22.60 6.67
N MET A 27 11.90 -23.18 6.30
CA MET A 27 10.65 -22.95 7.00
C MET A 27 10.52 -23.76 8.31
N LYS A 28 11.46 -24.65 8.61
CA LYS A 28 11.45 -25.47 9.84
C LYS A 28 11.18 -24.67 11.12
N PRO A 29 11.75 -23.47 11.35
CA PRO A 29 11.49 -22.68 12.55
C PRO A 29 10.02 -22.24 12.72
N PHE A 30 9.26 -22.16 11.62
CA PHE A 30 7.87 -21.67 11.60
C PHE A 30 6.83 -22.81 11.57
N ILE A 31 7.28 -24.06 11.54
CA ILE A 31 6.41 -25.24 11.50
C ILE A 31 6.18 -25.72 12.93
N PHE A 32 4.91 -25.87 13.31
CA PHE A 32 4.49 -26.48 14.57
C PHE A 32 4.58 -28.02 14.55
N GLY A 33 4.16 -28.62 13.42
CA GLY A 33 4.16 -30.06 13.25
C GLY A 33 3.61 -30.47 11.89
N GLN A 34 3.22 -31.76 11.78
CA GLN A 34 2.58 -32.28 10.58
C GLN A 34 1.34 -33.10 10.94
N ARG A 35 0.33 -33.05 10.09
CA ARG A 35 -0.89 -33.87 10.19
C ARG A 35 -1.38 -34.24 8.79
N ASN A 36 -1.67 -35.53 8.59
CA ASN A 36 -2.18 -36.06 7.31
C ASN A 36 -1.33 -35.67 6.08
N GLY A 37 0.01 -35.64 6.23
CA GLY A 37 0.90 -35.31 5.14
C GLY A 37 0.99 -33.81 4.78
N ILE A 38 0.43 -32.93 5.62
CA ILE A 38 0.46 -31.47 5.49
C ILE A 38 1.19 -30.90 6.69
N TYR A 39 2.04 -29.89 6.48
CA TYR A 39 2.65 -29.14 7.58
C TYR A 39 1.64 -28.18 8.19
N ILE A 40 1.76 -28.02 9.51
CA ILE A 40 0.99 -27.08 10.31
C ILE A 40 1.91 -25.93 10.74
N ILE A 41 1.53 -24.72 10.44
CA ILE A 41 2.27 -23.49 10.77
C ILE A 41 1.99 -23.09 12.21
N ASP A 42 3.01 -22.57 12.89
CA ASP A 42 2.93 -22.07 14.26
C ASP A 42 2.25 -20.69 14.31
N LEU A 43 0.99 -20.66 14.69
CA LEU A 43 0.18 -19.45 14.76
C LEU A 43 0.67 -18.45 15.82
N GLY A 44 1.37 -18.90 16.86
CA GLY A 44 1.95 -18.00 17.84
C GLY A 44 3.05 -17.13 17.23
N LYS A 45 3.89 -17.74 16.40
CA LYS A 45 4.91 -17.01 15.63
C LYS A 45 4.30 -16.13 14.56
N THR A 46 3.26 -16.64 13.86
CA THR A 46 2.52 -15.86 12.87
C THR A 46 1.97 -14.57 13.48
N ALA A 47 1.27 -14.67 14.62
CA ALA A 47 0.67 -13.50 15.28
C ALA A 47 1.71 -12.45 15.67
N LYS A 48 2.87 -12.89 16.20
CA LYS A 48 3.96 -11.99 16.57
C LYS A 48 4.57 -11.28 15.37
N LEU A 49 5.00 -12.03 14.36
CA LEU A 49 5.66 -11.48 13.17
C LEU A 49 4.69 -10.64 12.32
N PHE A 50 3.42 -11.01 12.33
CA PHE A 50 2.38 -10.19 11.69
C PHE A 50 2.23 -8.84 12.39
N GLY A 51 2.27 -8.80 13.73
CA GLY A 51 2.26 -7.53 14.47
C GLY A 51 3.43 -6.62 14.12
N ASP A 52 4.63 -7.18 13.93
CA ASP A 52 5.80 -6.43 13.47
C ASP A 52 5.60 -5.87 12.05
N ALA A 53 5.00 -6.65 11.16
CA ALA A 53 4.67 -6.23 9.80
C ALA A 53 3.58 -5.14 9.77
N GLU A 54 2.51 -5.28 10.59
CA GLU A 54 1.46 -4.24 10.75
C GLU A 54 2.05 -2.91 11.23
N ALA A 55 2.92 -2.95 12.24
CA ALA A 55 3.57 -1.77 12.78
C ALA A 55 4.44 -1.07 11.72
N PHE A 56 5.24 -1.84 10.98
CA PHE A 56 6.07 -1.31 9.91
C PHE A 56 5.24 -0.64 8.81
N VAL A 57 4.20 -1.31 8.32
CA VAL A 57 3.34 -0.78 7.25
C VAL A 57 2.60 0.47 7.72
N GLY A 58 2.11 0.48 8.97
CA GLY A 58 1.49 1.64 9.60
C GLY A 58 2.45 2.85 9.65
N GLN A 59 3.72 2.61 10.01
CA GLN A 59 4.74 3.66 10.03
C GLN A 59 5.03 4.19 8.61
N VAL A 60 5.22 3.31 7.61
CA VAL A 60 5.39 3.72 6.21
C VAL A 60 4.25 4.63 5.75
N ALA A 61 3.01 4.29 6.11
CA ALA A 61 1.83 5.09 5.77
C ALA A 61 1.77 6.43 6.51
N ALA A 62 2.16 6.46 7.80
CA ALA A 62 2.26 7.68 8.61
C ALA A 62 3.30 8.65 8.04
N ASP A 63 4.42 8.14 7.54
CA ASP A 63 5.46 8.93 6.86
C ASP A 63 5.02 9.39 5.45
N GLY A 64 3.89 8.89 4.96
CA GLY A 64 3.33 9.20 3.64
C GLY A 64 3.96 8.40 2.53
N GLY A 65 4.55 7.29 2.86
CA GLY A 65 5.03 6.28 1.92
C GLY A 65 3.89 5.56 1.21
N THR A 66 4.25 4.82 0.19
CA THR A 66 3.34 4.03 -0.64
C THR A 66 3.68 2.55 -0.54
N VAL A 67 2.65 1.71 -0.40
CA VAL A 67 2.78 0.25 -0.36
C VAL A 67 2.20 -0.32 -1.65
N LEU A 68 2.96 -1.21 -2.31
CA LEU A 68 2.49 -1.93 -3.48
C LEU A 68 2.02 -3.32 -3.09
N PHE A 69 0.75 -3.62 -3.32
CA PHE A 69 0.17 -4.94 -3.08
C PHE A 69 0.39 -5.83 -4.30
N VAL A 70 0.94 -7.03 -4.09
CA VAL A 70 1.24 -7.99 -5.16
C VAL A 70 0.63 -9.34 -4.85
N GLY A 71 -0.21 -9.82 -5.77
CA GLY A 71 -0.82 -11.15 -5.64
C GLY A 71 -1.52 -11.55 -6.93
N THR A 72 -0.83 -12.32 -7.78
CA THR A 72 -1.35 -12.77 -9.08
C THR A 72 -2.08 -14.12 -9.00
N LYS A 73 -2.09 -14.74 -7.82
CA LYS A 73 -2.82 -15.97 -7.57
C LYS A 73 -4.33 -15.72 -7.67
N ARG A 74 -5.07 -16.62 -8.33
CA ARG A 74 -6.51 -16.44 -8.58
C ARG A 74 -7.29 -16.12 -7.29
N GLN A 75 -6.92 -16.76 -6.19
CA GLN A 75 -7.55 -16.54 -4.88
C GLN A 75 -7.22 -15.17 -4.27
N ALA A 76 -6.09 -14.54 -4.69
CA ALA A 76 -5.62 -13.27 -4.16
C ALA A 76 -6.09 -12.06 -4.99
N GLN A 77 -6.41 -12.26 -6.28
CA GLN A 77 -6.63 -11.18 -7.24
C GLN A 77 -7.67 -10.15 -6.77
N ASP A 78 -8.82 -10.63 -6.32
CA ASP A 78 -9.92 -9.74 -5.91
C ASP A 78 -9.63 -9.08 -4.56
N ALA A 79 -9.13 -9.84 -3.59
CA ALA A 79 -8.78 -9.32 -2.26
C ALA A 79 -7.69 -8.24 -2.34
N VAL A 80 -6.67 -8.46 -3.17
CA VAL A 80 -5.59 -7.49 -3.40
C VAL A 80 -6.12 -6.20 -4.02
N ALA A 81 -6.98 -6.30 -5.05
CA ALA A 81 -7.54 -5.12 -5.70
C ALA A 81 -8.46 -4.33 -4.78
N GLU A 82 -9.38 -5.02 -4.09
CA GLU A 82 -10.37 -4.44 -3.20
C GLU A 82 -9.69 -3.69 -2.03
N GLU A 83 -8.77 -4.34 -1.34
CA GLU A 83 -8.12 -3.77 -0.16
C GLU A 83 -7.10 -2.68 -0.50
N ALA A 84 -6.35 -2.82 -1.60
CA ALA A 84 -5.45 -1.78 -2.05
C ALA A 84 -6.21 -0.51 -2.46
N GLN A 85 -7.36 -0.65 -3.14
CA GLN A 85 -8.22 0.48 -3.47
C GLN A 85 -8.82 1.12 -2.21
N ARG A 86 -9.27 0.33 -1.25
CA ARG A 86 -9.82 0.80 0.02
C ARG A 86 -8.85 1.68 0.79
N CYS A 87 -7.58 1.31 0.85
CA CYS A 87 -6.54 2.10 1.52
C CYS A 87 -5.85 3.12 0.61
N GLY A 88 -6.25 3.24 -0.67
CA GLY A 88 -5.69 4.20 -1.63
C GLY A 88 -4.25 3.89 -2.02
N MET A 89 -3.87 2.61 -2.06
CA MET A 89 -2.56 2.12 -2.46
C MET A 89 -2.59 1.45 -3.83
N HIS A 90 -1.41 1.12 -4.35
CA HIS A 90 -1.25 0.51 -5.66
C HIS A 90 -1.25 -1.01 -5.58
N PHE A 91 -1.60 -1.68 -6.69
CA PHE A 91 -1.61 -3.14 -6.71
C PHE A 91 -1.25 -3.74 -8.08
N VAL A 92 -0.77 -5.00 -8.04
CA VAL A 92 -0.59 -5.86 -9.21
C VAL A 92 -1.25 -7.20 -8.90
N ASN A 93 -2.38 -7.47 -9.57
CA ASN A 93 -3.20 -8.66 -9.32
C ASN A 93 -3.36 -9.62 -10.51
N GLN A 94 -2.85 -9.27 -11.70
CA GLN A 94 -2.97 -10.14 -12.88
C GLN A 94 -1.66 -10.85 -13.18
N ARG A 95 -0.67 -10.14 -13.66
CA ARG A 95 0.64 -10.68 -13.98
C ARG A 95 1.72 -9.67 -13.64
N TRP A 96 2.72 -10.10 -12.91
CA TRP A 96 3.93 -9.30 -12.74
C TRP A 96 4.68 -9.20 -14.06
N LEU A 97 4.94 -8.01 -14.52
CA LEU A 97 5.77 -7.78 -15.71
C LEU A 97 7.20 -7.62 -15.26
N GLY A 98 8.09 -8.46 -15.79
CA GLY A 98 9.51 -8.35 -15.48
C GLY A 98 10.05 -6.94 -15.78
N GLY A 99 10.77 -6.36 -14.83
CA GLY A 99 11.23 -4.98 -14.92
C GLY A 99 10.23 -3.93 -14.40
N LEU A 100 9.13 -4.36 -13.74
CA LEU A 100 8.12 -3.43 -13.25
C LEU A 100 8.70 -2.41 -12.27
N LEU A 101 9.61 -2.83 -11.40
CA LEU A 101 10.34 -1.94 -10.50
C LEU A 101 11.71 -1.56 -11.07
N THR A 102 12.49 -2.52 -11.53
CA THR A 102 13.88 -2.29 -11.99
C THR A 102 13.98 -1.53 -13.30
N ASN A 103 12.93 -1.53 -14.13
CA ASN A 103 12.84 -0.76 -15.36
C ASN A 103 11.58 0.11 -15.37
N PHE A 104 11.36 0.83 -14.27
CA PHE A 104 10.16 1.62 -14.03
C PHE A 104 9.91 2.70 -15.10
N SER A 105 10.98 3.25 -15.69
CA SER A 105 10.86 4.24 -16.77
C SER A 105 10.14 3.70 -18.01
N THR A 106 10.36 2.43 -18.35
CA THR A 106 9.65 1.76 -19.46
C THR A 106 8.18 1.49 -19.10
N ILE A 107 7.91 1.15 -17.84
CA ILE A 107 6.53 1.00 -17.35
C ILE A 107 5.79 2.33 -17.41
N GLN A 108 6.43 3.44 -17.02
CA GLN A 108 5.86 4.79 -17.13
C GLN A 108 5.50 5.15 -18.56
N ARG A 109 6.32 4.78 -19.56
CA ARG A 109 5.99 4.98 -20.99
C ARG A 109 4.72 4.19 -21.37
N SER A 110 4.60 2.95 -20.88
CA SER A 110 3.40 2.13 -21.13
C SER A 110 2.16 2.73 -20.48
N LEU A 111 2.28 3.32 -19.28
CA LEU A 111 1.18 4.05 -18.62
C LEU A 111 0.81 5.34 -19.36
N THR A 112 1.79 6.06 -19.88
CA THR A 112 1.54 7.24 -20.74
C THR A 112 0.81 6.82 -22.02
N ARG A 113 1.26 5.73 -22.64
CA ARG A 113 0.56 5.16 -23.82
C ARG A 113 -0.89 4.78 -23.51
N LEU A 114 -1.17 4.20 -22.34
CA LEU A 114 -2.54 3.90 -21.92
C LEU A 114 -3.40 5.16 -21.84
N ARG A 115 -2.88 6.25 -21.23
CA ARG A 115 -3.57 7.53 -21.14
C ARG A 115 -3.86 8.13 -22.53
N GLU A 116 -2.90 8.03 -23.46
CA GLU A 116 -3.09 8.47 -24.86
C GLU A 116 -4.20 7.69 -25.55
N LEU A 117 -4.23 6.36 -25.37
CA LEU A 117 -5.28 5.50 -25.96
C LEU A 117 -6.67 5.81 -25.37
N GLU A 118 -6.74 6.19 -24.11
CA GLU A 118 -7.98 6.64 -23.46
C GLU A 118 -8.40 8.01 -23.96
N ALA A 119 -7.47 8.96 -24.10
CA ALA A 119 -7.73 10.27 -24.64
C ALA A 119 -8.24 10.21 -26.09
N MET A 120 -7.69 9.30 -26.91
CA MET A 120 -8.16 9.11 -28.29
C MET A 120 -9.65 8.74 -28.38
N GLN A 121 -10.18 8.08 -27.36
CA GLN A 121 -11.60 7.70 -27.31
C GLN A 121 -12.49 8.91 -26.98
N THR A 122 -12.01 9.84 -26.12
CA THR A 122 -12.75 11.03 -25.69
C THR A 122 -12.64 12.19 -26.67
N ASP A 123 -11.51 12.30 -27.40
CA ASP A 123 -11.21 13.41 -28.32
C ASP A 123 -11.84 13.23 -29.73
N GLY A 124 -12.63 12.16 -29.94
CA GLY A 124 -13.24 11.89 -31.24
C GLY A 124 -12.28 11.35 -32.31
N ARG A 125 -11.01 11.14 -32.00
CA ARG A 125 -10.02 10.57 -32.94
C ARG A 125 -10.40 9.17 -33.45
N TYR A 126 -11.26 8.44 -32.74
CA TYR A 126 -11.78 7.15 -33.20
C TYR A 126 -12.65 7.28 -34.47
N GLU A 127 -13.31 8.43 -34.67
CA GLU A 127 -14.17 8.67 -35.85
C GLU A 127 -13.36 8.80 -37.14
N THR A 128 -12.08 9.19 -37.04
CA THR A 128 -11.16 9.31 -38.17
C THR A 128 -10.45 8.00 -38.55
N LEU A 129 -10.55 6.97 -37.69
CA LEU A 129 -9.89 5.69 -37.90
C LEU A 129 -10.81 4.67 -38.57
N SER A 130 -10.23 3.77 -39.36
CA SER A 130 -10.96 2.62 -39.90
C SER A 130 -11.36 1.65 -38.77
N LYS A 131 -12.44 0.88 -38.97
CA LYS A 131 -12.92 -0.12 -38.00
C LYS A 131 -11.84 -1.11 -37.59
N LYS A 132 -10.91 -1.46 -38.48
CA LYS A 132 -9.79 -2.38 -38.20
C LYS A 132 -8.76 -1.73 -37.27
N GLU A 133 -8.45 -0.46 -37.44
CA GLU A 133 -7.53 0.30 -36.61
C GLU A 133 -8.12 0.52 -35.21
N VAL A 134 -9.39 0.88 -35.10
CA VAL A 134 -10.10 0.99 -33.82
C VAL A 134 -10.02 -0.31 -33.03
N ALA A 135 -10.31 -1.46 -33.69
CA ALA A 135 -10.20 -2.77 -33.04
C ALA A 135 -8.76 -3.08 -32.57
N GLY A 136 -7.74 -2.65 -33.33
CA GLY A 136 -6.33 -2.76 -32.95
C GLY A 136 -6.00 -1.94 -31.69
N VAL A 137 -6.42 -0.67 -31.66
CA VAL A 137 -6.24 0.24 -30.53
C VAL A 137 -6.93 -0.28 -29.27
N GLU A 138 -8.18 -0.74 -29.40
CA GLU A 138 -8.91 -1.31 -28.26
C GLU A 138 -8.26 -2.58 -27.71
N LYS A 139 -7.72 -3.43 -28.56
CA LYS A 139 -6.99 -4.63 -28.14
C LYS A 139 -5.71 -4.27 -27.39
N GLU A 140 -4.96 -3.28 -27.88
CA GLU A 140 -3.77 -2.74 -27.20
C GLU A 140 -4.14 -2.17 -25.84
N LYS A 141 -5.15 -1.29 -25.77
CA LYS A 141 -5.67 -0.69 -24.54
C LYS A 141 -6.03 -1.75 -23.50
N LYS A 142 -6.87 -2.72 -23.88
CA LYS A 142 -7.28 -3.82 -22.98
C LYS A 142 -6.10 -4.63 -22.45
N LYS A 143 -5.07 -4.87 -23.28
CA LYS A 143 -3.87 -5.61 -22.89
C LYS A 143 -3.04 -4.85 -21.84
N ILE A 144 -2.84 -3.56 -22.05
CA ILE A 144 -2.09 -2.70 -21.12
C ILE A 144 -2.88 -2.54 -19.83
N GLN A 145 -4.14 -2.18 -19.91
CA GLN A 145 -5.04 -1.96 -18.78
C GLN A 145 -5.11 -3.19 -17.88
N LYS A 146 -5.29 -4.38 -18.45
CA LYS A 146 -5.39 -5.62 -17.68
C LYS A 146 -4.23 -5.83 -16.70
N ASN A 147 -3.01 -5.46 -17.07
CA ASN A 147 -1.83 -5.74 -16.26
C ASN A 147 -1.35 -4.54 -15.41
N LEU A 148 -1.68 -3.31 -15.83
CA LEU A 148 -1.13 -2.09 -15.24
C LEU A 148 -2.18 -1.21 -14.56
N ASP A 149 -3.44 -1.62 -14.52
CA ASP A 149 -4.53 -0.80 -13.98
C ASP A 149 -4.28 -0.39 -12.52
N GLY A 150 -3.86 -1.33 -11.69
CA GLY A 150 -3.60 -1.08 -10.27
C GLY A 150 -2.41 -0.15 -9.97
N ILE A 151 -1.53 0.08 -10.94
CA ILE A 151 -0.37 1.00 -10.80
C ILE A 151 -0.49 2.26 -11.65
N ARG A 152 -1.66 2.52 -12.20
CA ARG A 152 -1.93 3.62 -13.13
C ARG A 152 -1.58 4.99 -12.57
N LEU A 153 -1.78 5.19 -11.27
CA LEU A 153 -1.50 6.44 -10.55
C LEU A 153 -0.13 6.45 -9.86
N MET A 154 0.65 5.39 -10.00
CA MET A 154 1.95 5.27 -9.36
C MET A 154 2.99 6.14 -10.09
N ALA A 155 3.34 7.30 -9.50
CA ALA A 155 4.29 8.25 -10.08
C ALA A 155 5.75 7.95 -9.71
N LYS A 156 6.00 7.30 -8.56
CA LYS A 156 7.32 6.93 -8.04
C LYS A 156 7.33 5.45 -7.63
N LEU A 157 8.52 4.90 -7.42
CA LEU A 157 8.68 3.56 -6.84
C LEU A 157 8.00 3.48 -5.47
N PRO A 158 7.44 2.32 -5.10
CA PRO A 158 6.83 2.13 -3.79
C PRO A 158 7.90 2.11 -2.69
N ASP A 159 7.50 2.52 -1.50
CA ASP A 159 8.38 2.54 -0.31
C ASP A 159 8.39 1.17 0.40
N ALA A 160 7.40 0.31 0.13
CA ALA A 160 7.35 -1.09 0.57
C ALA A 160 6.50 -1.93 -0.40
N VAL A 161 6.73 -3.25 -0.42
CA VAL A 161 5.95 -4.19 -1.25
C VAL A 161 5.35 -5.27 -0.33
N PHE A 162 4.04 -5.46 -0.41
CA PHE A 162 3.33 -6.56 0.26
C PHE A 162 3.00 -7.65 -0.75
N VAL A 163 3.54 -8.86 -0.53
CA VAL A 163 3.49 -9.98 -1.49
C VAL A 163 2.70 -11.15 -0.93
N ILE A 164 1.77 -11.66 -1.72
CA ILE A 164 1.05 -12.91 -1.44
C ILE A 164 1.62 -14.01 -2.32
N ASP A 165 2.08 -15.11 -1.71
CA ASP A 165 2.78 -16.21 -2.34
C ASP A 165 4.14 -15.76 -2.95
N THR A 166 5.13 -15.61 -2.07
CA THR A 166 6.48 -15.15 -2.44
C THR A 166 7.19 -16.06 -3.42
N LYS A 167 6.84 -17.35 -3.45
CA LYS A 167 7.40 -18.31 -4.40
C LYS A 167 6.89 -18.08 -5.82
N LYS A 168 5.61 -17.79 -5.97
CA LYS A 168 5.01 -17.49 -7.28
C LYS A 168 5.45 -16.12 -7.78
N GLU A 169 5.55 -15.14 -6.89
CA GLU A 169 5.94 -13.77 -7.20
C GLU A 169 7.45 -13.53 -7.02
N GLN A 170 8.26 -14.57 -7.22
CA GLN A 170 9.72 -14.52 -7.04
C GLN A 170 10.36 -13.33 -7.77
N ILE A 171 9.93 -13.06 -9.01
CA ILE A 171 10.48 -11.95 -9.81
C ILE A 171 10.22 -10.61 -9.13
N ALA A 172 9.03 -10.42 -8.52
CA ALA A 172 8.68 -9.20 -7.79
C ALA A 172 9.57 -9.02 -6.55
N VAL A 173 9.77 -10.10 -5.80
CA VAL A 173 10.65 -10.12 -4.62
C VAL A 173 12.09 -9.80 -5.00
N ASP A 174 12.63 -10.42 -6.04
CA ASP A 174 14.00 -10.19 -6.50
C ASP A 174 14.21 -8.76 -6.99
N GLU A 175 13.24 -8.17 -7.70
CA GLU A 175 13.30 -6.80 -8.16
C GLU A 175 13.25 -5.80 -6.97
N ALA A 176 12.35 -6.02 -6.00
CA ALA A 176 12.26 -5.19 -4.81
C ALA A 176 13.56 -5.22 -4.01
N ARG A 177 14.11 -6.41 -3.75
CA ARG A 177 15.39 -6.58 -3.05
C ARG A 177 16.55 -5.91 -3.78
N LYS A 178 16.62 -6.01 -5.11
CA LYS A 178 17.65 -5.33 -5.92
C LYS A 178 17.63 -3.82 -5.75
N LEU A 179 16.43 -3.25 -5.55
CA LEU A 179 16.23 -1.82 -5.31
C LEU A 179 16.23 -1.46 -3.82
N LYS A 180 16.47 -2.42 -2.92
CA LYS A 180 16.43 -2.26 -1.46
C LYS A 180 15.07 -1.73 -0.95
N ILE A 181 14.00 -2.12 -1.61
CA ILE A 181 12.63 -1.84 -1.18
C ILE A 181 12.22 -2.96 -0.21
N PRO A 182 11.82 -2.65 1.03
CA PRO A 182 11.39 -3.66 2.00
C PRO A 182 10.23 -4.51 1.49
N VAL A 183 10.35 -5.82 1.67
CA VAL A 183 9.34 -6.81 1.25
C VAL A 183 8.66 -7.40 2.48
N ILE A 184 7.34 -7.25 2.53
CA ILE A 184 6.47 -7.94 3.48
C ILE A 184 5.82 -9.11 2.72
N GLY A 185 5.95 -10.33 3.20
CA GLY A 185 5.44 -11.48 2.47
C GLY A 185 4.66 -12.48 3.31
N ILE A 186 3.53 -12.96 2.77
CA ILE A 186 2.91 -14.18 3.27
C ILE A 186 3.75 -15.35 2.74
N VAL A 187 4.35 -16.08 3.69
CA VAL A 187 5.31 -17.15 3.40
C VAL A 187 4.73 -18.47 3.86
N ASP A 188 4.36 -19.32 2.92
CA ASP A 188 3.91 -20.69 3.20
C ASP A 188 5.11 -21.63 3.33
N THR A 189 4.87 -22.84 3.75
CA THR A 189 5.89 -23.89 4.02
C THR A 189 6.74 -24.29 2.81
N ASN A 190 6.34 -23.94 1.59
CA ASN A 190 7.05 -24.21 0.33
C ASN A 190 7.95 -23.04 -0.13
N SER A 191 7.93 -21.92 0.57
CA SER A 191 8.60 -20.67 0.20
C SER A 191 9.90 -20.47 0.99
N ASP A 192 10.75 -19.51 0.59
CA ASP A 192 11.98 -19.16 1.29
C ASP A 192 11.79 -17.92 2.16
N PRO A 193 11.82 -18.04 3.50
CA PRO A 193 11.61 -16.90 4.39
C PRO A 193 12.76 -15.88 4.35
N GLU A 194 13.96 -16.25 3.93
CA GLU A 194 15.12 -15.33 3.88
C GLU A 194 15.05 -14.32 2.74
N GLN A 195 14.06 -14.47 1.85
CA GLN A 195 13.87 -13.57 0.72
C GLN A 195 13.02 -12.35 1.04
N VAL A 196 12.41 -12.30 2.20
CA VAL A 196 11.53 -11.20 2.65
C VAL A 196 12.03 -10.61 3.95
N ASP A 197 11.84 -9.33 4.12
CA ASP A 197 12.28 -8.60 5.30
C ASP A 197 11.32 -8.77 6.48
N TYR A 198 10.02 -8.82 6.18
CA TYR A 198 8.94 -9.07 7.15
C TYR A 198 8.19 -10.34 6.76
N VAL A 199 8.57 -11.43 7.41
CA VAL A 199 7.98 -12.76 7.16
C VAL A 199 6.66 -12.90 7.90
N ILE A 200 5.59 -13.22 7.19
CA ILE A 200 4.29 -13.59 7.77
C ILE A 200 4.06 -15.06 7.46
N PRO A 201 4.41 -15.99 8.37
CA PRO A 201 4.18 -17.42 8.14
C PRO A 201 2.68 -17.69 8.06
N GLY A 202 2.20 -18.22 6.95
CA GLY A 202 0.76 -18.42 6.78
C GLY A 202 0.38 -19.06 5.46
N ASN A 203 -0.85 -19.53 5.40
CA ASN A 203 -1.44 -20.16 4.22
C ASN A 203 -1.69 -19.09 3.13
N ASP A 204 -1.07 -19.27 1.98
CA ASP A 204 -1.21 -18.41 0.81
C ASP A 204 -2.21 -18.92 -0.24
N ASP A 205 -2.85 -20.09 0.02
CA ASP A 205 -3.85 -20.71 -0.85
C ASP A 205 -5.30 -20.45 -0.41
N ALA A 206 -5.54 -20.34 0.88
CA ALA A 206 -6.88 -20.20 1.42
C ALA A 206 -7.39 -18.74 1.26
N LEU A 207 -8.52 -18.57 0.58
CA LEU A 207 -9.15 -17.27 0.35
C LEU A 207 -9.38 -16.49 1.67
N ARG A 208 -9.79 -17.18 2.74
CA ARG A 208 -10.02 -16.56 4.06
C ARG A 208 -8.73 -16.05 4.69
N SER A 209 -7.65 -16.82 4.58
CA SER A 209 -6.32 -16.44 5.07
C SER A 209 -5.79 -15.20 4.33
N ILE A 210 -5.87 -15.22 3.00
CA ILE A 210 -5.46 -14.11 2.15
C ILE A 210 -6.24 -12.84 2.49
N ARG A 211 -7.56 -12.92 2.55
CA ARG A 211 -8.42 -11.77 2.89
C ARG A 211 -8.12 -11.22 4.28
N LEU A 212 -7.92 -12.09 5.27
CA LEU A 212 -7.59 -11.68 6.62
C LEU A 212 -6.31 -10.84 6.66
N PHE A 213 -5.22 -11.34 6.11
CA PHE A 213 -3.95 -10.61 6.11
C PHE A 213 -4.01 -9.33 5.27
N THR A 214 -4.63 -9.41 4.09
CA THR A 214 -4.71 -8.25 3.19
C THR A 214 -5.55 -7.13 3.79
N SER A 215 -6.68 -7.46 4.42
CA SER A 215 -7.54 -6.46 5.07
C SER A 215 -6.87 -5.83 6.29
N ARG A 216 -6.17 -6.62 7.12
CA ARG A 216 -5.43 -6.10 8.28
C ARG A 216 -4.28 -5.18 7.88
N ILE A 217 -3.53 -5.53 6.83
CA ILE A 217 -2.48 -4.64 6.28
C ILE A 217 -3.11 -3.34 5.76
N ALA A 218 -4.23 -3.41 5.07
CA ALA A 218 -4.95 -2.22 4.61
C ALA A 218 -5.46 -1.36 5.77
N ASP A 219 -5.96 -1.98 6.86
CA ASP A 219 -6.37 -1.27 8.08
C ASP A 219 -5.19 -0.54 8.75
N ALA A 220 -4.02 -1.19 8.81
CA ALA A 220 -2.80 -0.57 9.33
C ALA A 220 -2.38 0.67 8.50
N ILE A 221 -2.51 0.59 7.17
CA ILE A 221 -2.25 1.72 6.26
C ILE A 221 -3.25 2.86 6.51
N VAL A 222 -4.53 2.56 6.62
CA VAL A 222 -5.58 3.56 6.87
C VAL A 222 -5.33 4.25 8.21
N ALA A 223 -5.01 3.49 9.26
CA ALA A 223 -4.68 4.04 10.57
C ALA A 223 -3.43 4.95 10.53
N GLY A 224 -2.36 4.53 9.84
CA GLY A 224 -1.15 5.34 9.67
C GLY A 224 -1.41 6.65 8.92
N ARG A 225 -2.23 6.61 7.85
CA ARG A 225 -2.63 7.82 7.11
C ARG A 225 -3.45 8.79 7.97
N SER A 226 -4.39 8.27 8.76
CA SER A 226 -5.18 9.08 9.69
C SER A 226 -4.30 9.78 10.73
N MET A 227 -3.31 9.07 11.30
CA MET A 227 -2.33 9.68 12.22
C MET A 227 -1.55 10.82 11.56
N ARG A 228 -1.13 10.65 10.32
CA ARG A 228 -0.45 11.69 9.56
C ARG A 228 -1.33 12.90 9.30
N GLU A 229 -2.59 12.70 8.95
CA GLU A 229 -3.54 13.80 8.71
C GLU A 229 -3.81 14.58 9.99
N SER A 230 -3.97 13.91 11.14
CA SER A 230 -4.12 14.54 12.45
C SER A 230 -2.89 15.38 12.82
N ALA A 231 -1.69 14.81 12.68
CA ALA A 231 -0.44 15.53 12.96
C ALA A 231 -0.24 16.76 12.04
N ARG A 232 -0.68 16.69 10.79
CA ARG A 232 -0.64 17.84 9.87
C ARG A 232 -1.65 18.91 10.25
N ALA A 233 -2.84 18.53 10.71
CA ALA A 233 -3.87 19.46 11.16
C ALA A 233 -3.40 20.21 12.42
N GLU A 234 -2.76 19.51 13.37
CA GLU A 234 -2.19 20.12 14.58
C GLU A 234 -1.08 21.13 14.24
N THR A 235 -0.13 20.74 13.37
CA THR A 235 0.95 21.67 12.95
C THR A 235 0.42 22.89 12.17
N ALA A 236 -0.64 22.73 11.40
CA ALA A 236 -1.28 23.84 10.69
C ALA A 236 -1.99 24.80 11.66
N ALA A 237 -2.68 24.27 12.67
CA ALA A 237 -3.34 25.06 13.70
C ALA A 237 -2.34 25.86 14.55
N ASP A 238 -1.22 25.25 14.93
CA ASP A 238 -0.15 25.93 15.67
C ASP A 238 0.48 27.08 14.85
N PHE A 239 0.65 26.88 13.55
CA PHE A 239 1.20 27.90 12.66
C PHE A 239 0.26 29.09 12.43
N GLU A 240 -1.06 28.87 12.40
CA GLU A 240 -2.07 29.93 12.34
C GLU A 240 -2.18 30.67 13.68
N GLY A 241 -2.08 29.96 14.81
CA GLY A 241 -2.05 30.55 16.14
C GLY A 241 -0.86 31.51 16.36
N ASP A 242 0.35 31.13 15.91
CA ASP A 242 1.54 31.97 16.01
C ASP A 242 1.45 33.24 15.12
N LYS A 243 0.85 33.13 13.93
CA LYS A 243 0.58 34.30 13.08
C LYS A 243 -0.42 35.24 13.70
N GLY A 244 -1.46 34.74 14.37
CA GLY A 244 -2.44 35.51 15.08
C GLY A 244 -1.82 36.27 16.26
N ALA A 245 -0.98 35.62 17.06
CA ALA A 245 -0.26 36.21 18.18
C ALA A 245 0.71 37.32 17.75
N ARG A 246 1.45 37.11 16.69
CA ARG A 246 2.39 38.14 16.12
C ARG A 246 1.66 39.33 15.50
N SER A 247 0.47 39.13 14.91
CA SER A 247 -0.36 40.22 14.39
C SER A 247 -0.97 41.07 15.52
N ALA A 248 -1.36 40.44 16.63
CA ALA A 248 -1.90 41.12 17.80
C ALA A 248 -0.81 41.98 18.52
N ALA A 249 0.42 41.49 18.59
CA ALA A 249 1.56 42.19 19.18
C ALA A 249 2.05 43.41 18.35
N ARG A 250 1.66 43.51 17.08
CA ARG A 250 2.04 44.62 16.17
C ARG A 250 1.02 45.77 16.09
N ARG A 251 -0.03 45.77 16.87
CA ARG A 251 -0.96 46.93 16.94
C ARG A 251 -0.24 48.11 17.65
N PRO A 252 0.09 49.20 16.97
CA PRO A 252 0.66 50.37 17.63
C PRO A 252 -0.37 50.94 18.59
N ALA A 253 0.09 51.28 19.79
CA ALA A 253 -0.72 52.03 20.77
C ALA A 253 -1.25 53.30 20.12
N ARG A 254 -2.55 53.53 20.21
CA ARG A 254 -3.19 54.76 19.75
C ARG A 254 -2.61 55.91 20.59
N PRO A 255 -2.11 57.03 20.02
CA PRO A 255 -1.69 58.18 20.80
C PRO A 255 -2.90 58.80 21.49
N ASP A 256 -2.72 59.11 22.77
CA ASP A 256 -3.72 59.79 23.62
C ASP A 256 -4.20 61.06 22.95
N ALA A 257 -5.52 61.27 22.92
CA ALA A 257 -6.16 62.50 22.50
C ALA A 257 -5.83 63.62 23.48
N PRO A 258 -5.50 64.87 23.05
CA PRO A 258 -5.24 65.97 23.95
C PRO A 258 -6.52 66.42 24.70
N ALA A 259 -6.37 66.74 26.01
CA ALA A 259 -7.41 67.21 26.88
C ALA A 259 -7.97 68.55 26.38
N PRO A 260 -9.28 68.84 26.57
CA PRO A 260 -9.87 70.10 26.15
C PRO A 260 -9.38 71.25 27.01
N ALA A 261 -8.94 72.36 26.36
CA ALA A 261 -8.52 73.57 26.99
C ALA A 261 -9.64 74.28 27.74
N ALA A 262 -9.38 74.71 28.98
CA ALA A 262 -10.25 75.51 29.79
C ALA A 262 -10.42 76.93 29.23
N THR A 263 -11.62 77.36 29.00
CA THR A 263 -12.01 78.74 28.68
C THR A 263 -11.89 79.64 29.90
N PRO A 264 -11.25 80.85 29.82
CA PRO A 264 -11.26 81.79 30.91
C PRO A 264 -12.58 82.58 30.90
N ALA A 265 -13.16 82.75 32.10
CA ALA A 265 -14.27 83.70 32.37
C ALA A 265 -13.75 85.09 32.31
N SER A 266 -14.47 85.98 31.62
CA SER A 266 -14.30 87.43 31.68
C SER A 266 -15.41 88.04 32.46
N ALA A 267 -15.00 88.95 33.32
CA ALA A 267 -15.83 89.83 34.05
C ALA A 267 -16.62 90.84 33.19
#